data_a9589928abd389467088e96a205fc490
#
_entry.id   a9589928abd389467088e96a205fc490
#
_cell.length_a   1.000
_cell.length_b   1.000
_cell.length_c   1.000
_cell.angle_alpha   90.00
_cell.angle_beta   90.00
_cell.angle_gamma   90.00
#
_symmetry.space_group_name_H-M   'P 1'
#
loop_
_entity.id
_entity.type
_entity.pdbx_description
1 polymer ?
#
loop_
_entity_poly.entity_id
_entity_poly.type
_entity_poly.pdbx_seq_one_letter_code
_entity_poly.pdbx_strand_id
1 'polypeptide(L)'
;MREINFEHYKIFYYVAKFQNITMAANYLFLSQPSISRCVKNLEDELGCKLFVRSKKGVELTTGAEMLFKHISIACKHIFSAEEELALISERDRAIVRLGGSEVALQSFLIDRIVEFHREHPKIQIKIDSMSTPDAIEALRANLIDVAVVTSPFADKTGLNINVIKKLQDIVAAGNGFSYLKDKEISLHELVKYPLICLKNTTTTRNYLDHIFRQHNLLLRPDIELTSINFVMPMVKNNLGIGFMQYATTKAEIEAGNIFRVNTKEQIPPRSICAVTASQYETPEPVQRFIDSLLEKESVNI
;
A
#
# COMPACT_ATOMS: atom_id res chain seq x y z
N MET A 1 7.53 20.69 -30.76
CA MET A 1 7.47 19.44 -29.95
C MET A 1 7.61 18.31 -30.95
N ARG A 2 8.57 17.38 -30.79
CA ARG A 2 8.67 16.22 -31.68
C ARG A 2 7.48 15.30 -31.40
N GLU A 3 6.78 14.87 -32.43
CA GLU A 3 5.62 13.98 -32.31
C GLU A 3 6.14 12.53 -32.23
N ILE A 4 6.40 12.06 -31.02
CA ILE A 4 6.88 10.69 -30.77
C ILE A 4 5.68 9.75 -30.80
N ASN A 5 5.80 8.62 -31.52
CA ASN A 5 4.75 7.62 -31.61
C ASN A 5 4.48 7.00 -30.23
N PHE A 6 3.21 7.02 -29.78
CA PHE A 6 2.80 6.48 -28.50
C PHE A 6 3.13 4.98 -28.35
N GLU A 7 3.15 4.22 -29.44
CA GLU A 7 3.53 2.79 -29.42
C GLU A 7 4.97 2.58 -28.92
N HIS A 8 5.90 3.53 -29.18
CA HIS A 8 7.25 3.47 -28.63
C HIS A 8 7.24 3.58 -27.10
N TYR A 9 6.39 4.43 -26.53
CA TYR A 9 6.24 4.56 -25.07
C TYR A 9 5.58 3.33 -24.45
N LYS A 10 4.61 2.70 -25.11
CA LYS A 10 3.98 1.46 -24.66
C LYS A 10 5.00 0.32 -24.64
N ILE A 11 5.83 0.20 -25.68
CA ILE A 11 6.91 -0.79 -25.72
C ILE A 11 7.94 -0.52 -24.62
N PHE A 12 8.37 0.74 -24.45
CA PHE A 12 9.24 1.16 -23.34
C PHE A 12 8.67 0.75 -21.97
N TYR A 13 7.37 1.00 -21.74
CA TYR A 13 6.69 0.63 -20.50
C TYR A 13 6.84 -0.86 -20.20
N TYR A 14 6.59 -1.75 -21.15
CA TYR A 14 6.69 -3.19 -20.92
C TYR A 14 8.13 -3.66 -20.76
N VAL A 15 9.08 -3.11 -21.51
CA VAL A 15 10.52 -3.44 -21.34
C VAL A 15 10.99 -2.98 -19.95
N ALA A 16 10.60 -1.81 -19.50
CA ALA A 16 10.92 -1.28 -18.18
C ALA A 16 10.28 -2.11 -17.06
N LYS A 17 9.00 -2.50 -17.22
CA LYS A 17 8.24 -3.31 -16.26
C LYS A 17 8.85 -4.69 -16.06
N PHE A 18 9.26 -5.37 -17.14
CA PHE A 18 9.82 -6.71 -17.08
C PHE A 18 11.34 -6.73 -16.91
N GLN A 19 12.02 -5.61 -17.13
CA GLN A 19 13.48 -5.50 -17.20
C GLN A 19 14.13 -6.55 -18.14
N ASN A 20 13.34 -6.99 -19.13
CA ASN A 20 13.69 -8.06 -20.03
C ASN A 20 13.01 -7.88 -21.39
N ILE A 21 13.82 -7.71 -22.45
CA ILE A 21 13.33 -7.48 -23.82
C ILE A 21 12.58 -8.70 -24.35
N THR A 22 13.05 -9.91 -24.05
CA THR A 22 12.39 -11.15 -24.52
C THR A 22 11.02 -11.34 -23.88
N MET A 23 10.91 -11.08 -22.57
CA MET A 23 9.63 -11.15 -21.87
C MET A 23 8.65 -10.09 -22.42
N ALA A 24 9.11 -8.87 -22.65
CA ALA A 24 8.29 -7.83 -23.25
C ALA A 24 7.84 -8.20 -24.68
N ALA A 25 8.72 -8.78 -25.49
CA ALA A 25 8.40 -9.24 -26.83
C ALA A 25 7.32 -10.33 -26.83
N ASN A 26 7.47 -11.33 -25.97
CA ASN A 26 6.49 -12.41 -25.82
C ASN A 26 5.12 -11.87 -25.35
N TYR A 27 5.12 -10.96 -24.37
CA TYR A 27 3.89 -10.36 -23.85
C TYR A 27 3.14 -9.53 -24.90
N LEU A 28 3.87 -8.78 -25.71
CA LEU A 28 3.32 -7.93 -26.77
C LEU A 28 3.06 -8.66 -28.09
N PHE A 29 3.38 -9.96 -28.19
CA PHE A 29 3.31 -10.74 -29.43
C PHE A 29 4.13 -10.13 -30.56
N LEU A 30 5.29 -9.54 -30.21
CA LEU A 30 6.22 -8.93 -31.17
C LEU A 30 7.55 -9.69 -31.20
N SER A 31 8.33 -9.48 -32.26
CA SER A 31 9.69 -10.03 -32.33
C SER A 31 10.66 -9.20 -31.46
N GLN A 32 11.65 -9.86 -30.87
CA GLN A 32 12.68 -9.18 -30.07
C GLN A 32 13.44 -8.10 -30.87
N PRO A 33 13.81 -8.31 -32.19
CA PRO A 33 14.38 -7.23 -33.00
C PRO A 33 13.46 -6.02 -33.16
N SER A 34 12.13 -6.21 -33.25
CA SER A 34 11.16 -5.11 -33.34
C SER A 34 11.15 -4.29 -32.06
N ILE A 35 11.10 -4.95 -30.88
CA ILE A 35 11.18 -4.26 -29.59
C ILE A 35 12.49 -3.46 -29.46
N SER A 36 13.63 -4.09 -29.80
CA SER A 36 14.94 -3.43 -29.71
C SER A 36 15.03 -2.20 -30.65
N ARG A 37 14.44 -2.29 -31.85
CA ARG A 37 14.37 -1.17 -32.80
C ARG A 37 13.51 -0.03 -32.26
N CYS A 38 12.33 -0.33 -31.71
CA CYS A 38 11.43 0.68 -31.14
C CYS A 38 12.07 1.40 -29.94
N VAL A 39 12.73 0.65 -29.04
CA VAL A 39 13.46 1.24 -27.93
C VAL A 39 14.57 2.14 -28.43
N LYS A 40 15.36 1.71 -29.41
CA LYS A 40 16.41 2.53 -30.00
C LYS A 40 15.85 3.81 -30.64
N ASN A 41 14.76 3.70 -31.39
CA ASN A 41 14.12 4.88 -31.99
C ASN A 41 13.70 5.86 -30.91
N LEU A 42 13.07 5.40 -29.81
CA LEU A 42 12.68 6.25 -28.69
C LEU A 42 13.89 6.92 -28.03
N GLU A 43 15.00 6.19 -27.83
CA GLU A 43 16.26 6.77 -27.32
C GLU A 43 16.82 7.84 -28.25
N ASP A 44 16.80 7.61 -29.56
CA ASP A 44 17.29 8.55 -30.58
C ASP A 44 16.40 9.80 -30.63
N GLU A 45 15.07 9.64 -30.51
CA GLU A 45 14.09 10.74 -30.47
C GLU A 45 14.21 11.58 -29.20
N LEU A 46 14.44 10.95 -28.05
CA LEU A 46 14.61 11.62 -26.76
C LEU A 46 16.04 12.15 -26.56
N GLY A 47 17.00 11.69 -27.34
CA GLY A 47 18.41 12.09 -27.25
C GLY A 47 19.14 11.54 -26.03
N CYS A 48 18.63 10.46 -25.41
CA CYS A 48 19.25 9.83 -24.23
C CYS A 48 19.06 8.32 -24.22
N LYS A 49 19.98 7.62 -23.56
CA LYS A 49 19.85 6.20 -23.31
C LYS A 49 18.82 5.94 -22.20
N LEU A 50 17.94 4.97 -22.46
CA LEU A 50 16.91 4.55 -21.50
C LEU A 50 17.30 3.25 -20.79
N PHE A 51 18.03 2.38 -21.47
CA PHE A 51 18.43 1.08 -20.91
C PHE A 51 19.92 0.86 -21.00
N VAL A 52 20.47 0.19 -19.98
CA VAL A 52 21.80 -0.39 -19.98
C VAL A 52 21.70 -1.90 -19.93
N ARG A 53 22.58 -2.62 -20.65
CA ARG A 53 22.61 -4.09 -20.61
C ARG A 53 23.22 -4.56 -19.31
N SER A 54 22.58 -5.55 -18.68
CA SER A 54 23.10 -6.25 -17.50
C SER A 54 23.17 -7.76 -17.75
N LYS A 55 23.83 -8.48 -16.82
CA LYS A 55 23.90 -9.96 -16.90
C LYS A 55 22.53 -10.64 -16.76
N LYS A 56 21.54 -9.94 -16.26
CA LYS A 56 20.18 -10.45 -16.01
C LYS A 56 19.11 -9.91 -16.98
N GLY A 57 19.51 -9.06 -17.94
CA GLY A 57 18.58 -8.44 -18.88
C GLY A 57 18.93 -6.98 -19.17
N VAL A 58 18.02 -6.06 -18.92
CA VAL A 58 18.21 -4.62 -19.09
C VAL A 58 17.84 -3.90 -17.80
N GLU A 59 18.58 -2.86 -17.47
CA GLU A 59 18.35 -1.99 -16.32
C GLU A 59 18.02 -0.59 -16.80
N LEU A 60 17.20 0.12 -16.05
CA LEU A 60 16.82 1.51 -16.36
C LEU A 60 17.98 2.47 -16.04
N THR A 61 18.17 3.45 -16.89
CA THR A 61 18.97 4.64 -16.54
C THR A 61 18.17 5.56 -15.64
N THR A 62 18.82 6.50 -14.94
CA THR A 62 18.13 7.50 -14.13
C THR A 62 17.08 8.31 -14.94
N GLY A 63 17.40 8.64 -16.21
CA GLY A 63 16.44 9.29 -17.11
C GLY A 63 15.25 8.39 -17.45
N ALA A 64 15.50 7.09 -17.63
CA ALA A 64 14.44 6.12 -17.88
C ALA A 64 13.56 5.87 -16.65
N GLU A 65 14.10 5.88 -15.44
CA GLU A 65 13.30 5.80 -14.21
C GLU A 65 12.33 6.97 -14.09
N MET A 66 12.80 8.18 -14.37
CA MET A 66 11.96 9.38 -14.39
C MET A 66 10.87 9.26 -15.47
N LEU A 67 11.22 8.87 -16.69
CA LEU A 67 10.26 8.68 -17.78
C LEU A 67 9.26 7.56 -17.44
N PHE A 68 9.72 6.44 -16.89
CA PHE A 68 8.87 5.31 -16.52
C PHE A 68 7.81 5.68 -15.50
N LYS A 69 8.13 6.55 -14.54
CA LYS A 69 7.17 7.07 -13.56
C LYS A 69 5.96 7.73 -14.26
N HIS A 70 6.19 8.55 -15.27
CA HIS A 70 5.12 9.23 -16.02
C HIS A 70 4.41 8.29 -17.00
N ILE A 71 5.16 7.51 -17.77
CA ILE A 71 4.58 6.60 -18.78
C ILE A 71 3.77 5.49 -18.13
N SER A 72 4.18 4.98 -16.96
CA SER A 72 3.39 3.96 -16.24
C SER A 72 2.01 4.50 -15.82
N ILE A 73 1.91 5.75 -15.42
CA ILE A 73 0.63 6.40 -15.10
C ILE A 73 -0.23 6.51 -16.37
N ALA A 74 0.34 7.05 -17.46
CA ALA A 74 -0.37 7.22 -18.72
C ALA A 74 -0.90 5.88 -19.28
N CYS A 75 -0.05 4.85 -19.31
CA CYS A 75 -0.46 3.51 -19.77
C CYS A 75 -1.56 2.92 -18.87
N LYS A 76 -1.45 3.04 -17.56
CA LYS A 76 -2.49 2.55 -16.64
C LYS A 76 -3.83 3.23 -16.89
N HIS A 77 -3.85 4.55 -17.12
CA HIS A 77 -5.09 5.26 -17.46
C HIS A 77 -5.73 4.76 -18.75
N ILE A 78 -4.92 4.54 -19.79
CA ILE A 78 -5.44 4.02 -21.07
C ILE A 78 -6.04 2.63 -20.87
N PHE A 79 -5.31 1.72 -20.19
CA PHE A 79 -5.78 0.36 -19.93
C PHE A 79 -7.04 0.34 -19.05
N SER A 80 -7.12 1.26 -18.07
CA SER A 80 -8.31 1.43 -17.24
C SER A 80 -9.52 1.85 -18.06
N ALA A 81 -9.34 2.81 -18.98
CA ALA A 81 -10.43 3.26 -19.88
C ALA A 81 -10.87 2.14 -20.85
N GLU A 82 -9.93 1.35 -21.37
CA GLU A 82 -10.26 0.18 -22.21
C GLU A 82 -11.08 -0.87 -21.42
N GLU A 83 -10.72 -1.13 -20.15
CA GLU A 83 -11.50 -2.02 -19.27
C GLU A 83 -12.90 -1.46 -18.97
N GLU A 84 -13.03 -0.17 -18.72
CA GLU A 84 -14.33 0.47 -18.50
C GLU A 84 -15.23 0.35 -19.73
N LEU A 85 -14.68 0.62 -20.92
CA LEU A 85 -15.41 0.46 -22.18
C LEU A 85 -15.86 -0.97 -22.41
N ALA A 86 -15.03 -1.97 -22.09
CA ALA A 86 -15.40 -3.39 -22.20
C ALA A 86 -16.59 -3.75 -21.29
N LEU A 87 -16.68 -3.11 -20.11
CA LEU A 87 -17.78 -3.34 -19.16
C LEU A 87 -19.10 -2.63 -19.54
N ILE A 88 -19.02 -1.51 -20.28
CA ILE A 88 -20.23 -0.83 -20.81
C ILE A 88 -21.03 -1.80 -21.73
N SER A 89 -20.35 -2.72 -22.41
CA SER A 89 -20.99 -3.75 -23.24
C SER A 89 -21.68 -4.85 -22.43
N GLU A 90 -21.31 -5.05 -21.16
CA GLU A 90 -21.96 -5.96 -20.21
C GLU A 90 -22.86 -5.14 -19.28
N ARG A 91 -24.10 -4.86 -19.71
CA ARG A 91 -25.11 -4.09 -18.95
C ARG A 91 -25.05 -4.45 -17.46
N ASP A 92 -24.76 -3.44 -16.60
CA ASP A 92 -24.84 -3.47 -15.14
C ASP A 92 -23.56 -3.86 -14.34
N ARG A 93 -22.37 -3.92 -14.92
CA ARG A 93 -21.14 -4.10 -14.13
C ARG A 93 -20.46 -2.76 -13.86
N ALA A 94 -20.16 -2.50 -12.61
CA ALA A 94 -19.38 -1.34 -12.18
C ALA A 94 -18.07 -1.82 -11.52
N ILE A 95 -17.04 -0.98 -11.55
CA ILE A 95 -15.77 -1.27 -10.87
C ILE A 95 -15.53 -0.25 -9.76
N VAL A 96 -15.04 -0.72 -8.62
CA VAL A 96 -14.45 0.09 -7.55
C VAL A 96 -12.97 -0.27 -7.46
N ARG A 97 -12.08 0.68 -7.76
CA ARG A 97 -10.62 0.53 -7.62
C ARG A 97 -10.21 1.05 -6.26
N LEU A 98 -9.75 0.14 -5.43
CA LEU A 98 -9.43 0.37 -4.03
C LEU A 98 -7.93 0.24 -3.79
N GLY A 99 -7.28 1.31 -3.28
CA GLY A 99 -5.96 1.23 -2.69
C GLY A 99 -6.05 1.03 -1.18
N GLY A 100 -5.52 -0.08 -0.65
CA GLY A 100 -5.60 -0.39 0.77
C GLY A 100 -4.24 -0.53 1.44
N SER A 101 -4.02 0.13 2.60
CA SER A 101 -2.87 -0.23 3.41
C SER A 101 -3.07 -1.61 4.05
N GLU A 102 -2.00 -2.41 4.16
CA GLU A 102 -2.10 -3.77 4.76
C GLU A 102 -2.75 -3.75 6.14
N VAL A 103 -2.45 -2.73 6.94
CA VAL A 103 -3.05 -2.55 8.26
C VAL A 103 -4.56 -2.32 8.17
N ALA A 104 -5.01 -1.47 7.25
CA ALA A 104 -6.44 -1.21 7.05
C ALA A 104 -7.15 -2.44 6.50
N LEU A 105 -6.52 -3.14 5.55
CA LEU A 105 -7.05 -4.39 4.98
C LEU A 105 -7.32 -5.44 6.07
N GLN A 106 -6.31 -5.74 6.89
CA GLN A 106 -6.41 -6.78 7.91
C GLN A 106 -7.33 -6.44 9.08
N SER A 107 -7.27 -5.20 9.56
CA SER A 107 -7.96 -4.83 10.80
C SER A 107 -9.41 -4.38 10.60
N PHE A 108 -9.83 -4.19 9.35
CA PHE A 108 -11.16 -3.65 9.08
C PHE A 108 -11.74 -3.99 7.71
N LEU A 109 -10.96 -3.82 6.63
CA LEU A 109 -11.51 -3.68 5.28
C LEU A 109 -12.00 -5.00 4.69
N ILE A 110 -11.35 -6.13 5.01
CA ILE A 110 -11.73 -7.45 4.47
C ILE A 110 -13.17 -7.78 4.85
N ASP A 111 -13.55 -7.62 6.11
CA ASP A 111 -14.92 -7.91 6.57
C ASP A 111 -15.96 -7.03 5.86
N ARG A 112 -15.63 -5.76 5.62
CA ARG A 112 -16.51 -4.81 4.92
C ARG A 112 -16.66 -5.14 3.44
N ILE A 113 -15.58 -5.57 2.78
CA ILE A 113 -15.62 -6.02 1.39
C ILE A 113 -16.52 -7.26 1.24
N VAL A 114 -16.43 -8.22 2.17
CA VAL A 114 -17.28 -9.41 2.16
C VAL A 114 -18.76 -9.03 2.28
N GLU A 115 -19.10 -8.11 3.18
CA GLU A 115 -20.47 -7.63 3.36
C GLU A 115 -20.96 -6.88 2.10
N PHE A 116 -20.17 -5.92 1.62
CA PHE A 116 -20.51 -5.12 0.45
C PHE A 116 -20.68 -5.98 -0.81
N HIS A 117 -19.79 -6.95 -1.04
CA HIS A 117 -19.88 -7.84 -2.20
C HIS A 117 -21.15 -8.72 -2.17
N ARG A 118 -21.61 -9.12 -0.97
CA ARG A 118 -22.86 -9.87 -0.81
C ARG A 118 -24.07 -9.00 -1.14
N GLU A 119 -24.07 -7.72 -0.78
CA GLU A 119 -25.16 -6.78 -1.05
C GLU A 119 -25.14 -6.28 -2.50
N HIS A 120 -23.94 -6.17 -3.08
CA HIS A 120 -23.71 -5.64 -4.44
C HIS A 120 -22.89 -6.58 -5.32
N PRO A 121 -23.39 -7.79 -5.66
CA PRO A 121 -22.60 -8.82 -6.35
C PRO A 121 -22.22 -8.44 -7.80
N LYS A 122 -22.84 -7.42 -8.37
CA LYS A 122 -22.54 -6.91 -9.71
C LYS A 122 -21.38 -5.89 -9.72
N ILE A 123 -20.99 -5.37 -8.54
CA ILE A 123 -19.86 -4.43 -8.44
C ILE A 123 -18.56 -5.23 -8.28
N GLN A 124 -17.67 -5.10 -9.22
CA GLN A 124 -16.33 -5.66 -9.14
C GLN A 124 -15.45 -4.76 -8.26
N ILE A 125 -14.74 -5.34 -7.30
CA ILE A 125 -13.79 -4.61 -6.47
C ILE A 125 -12.40 -5.05 -6.88
N LYS A 126 -11.56 -4.11 -7.35
CA LYS A 126 -10.12 -4.31 -7.60
C LYS A 126 -9.35 -3.72 -6.44
N ILE A 127 -8.53 -4.54 -5.78
CA ILE A 127 -7.81 -4.15 -4.57
C ILE A 127 -6.33 -4.20 -4.84
N ASP A 128 -5.67 -3.07 -4.68
CA ASP A 128 -4.22 -2.96 -4.67
C ASP A 128 -3.73 -2.72 -3.24
N SER A 129 -2.95 -3.68 -2.69
CA SER A 129 -2.27 -3.49 -1.42
C SER A 129 -1.04 -2.61 -1.61
N MET A 130 -1.00 -1.47 -0.93
CA MET A 130 0.05 -0.48 -1.10
C MET A 130 0.30 0.32 0.19
N SER A 131 1.43 1.03 0.26
CA SER A 131 1.67 1.93 1.39
C SER A 131 0.72 3.13 1.35
N THR A 132 0.47 3.78 2.50
CA THR A 132 -0.37 4.99 2.52
C THR A 132 0.14 6.09 1.58
N PRO A 133 1.45 6.42 1.51
CA PRO A 133 1.95 7.38 0.53
C PRO A 133 1.64 6.99 -0.92
N ASP A 134 1.88 5.71 -1.28
CA ASP A 134 1.63 5.23 -2.64
C ASP A 134 0.14 5.26 -2.99
N ALA A 135 -0.74 4.93 -2.02
CA ALA A 135 -2.19 5.01 -2.20
C ALA A 135 -2.66 6.45 -2.45
N ILE A 136 -2.11 7.42 -1.72
CA ILE A 136 -2.43 8.84 -1.93
C ILE A 136 -1.91 9.33 -3.29
N GLU A 137 -0.71 8.93 -3.70
CA GLU A 137 -0.20 9.24 -5.05
C GLU A 137 -1.06 8.62 -6.15
N ALA A 138 -1.45 7.34 -6.01
CA ALA A 138 -2.31 6.65 -6.96
C ALA A 138 -3.71 7.31 -7.05
N LEU A 139 -4.26 7.77 -5.91
CA LEU A 139 -5.52 8.49 -5.86
C LEU A 139 -5.44 9.83 -6.60
N ARG A 140 -4.38 10.63 -6.36
CA ARG A 140 -4.15 11.90 -7.07
C ARG A 140 -3.94 11.72 -8.57
N ALA A 141 -3.35 10.59 -8.95
CA ALA A 141 -3.17 10.21 -10.34
C ALA A 141 -4.42 9.55 -10.95
N ASN A 142 -5.56 9.48 -10.24
CA ASN A 142 -6.79 8.82 -10.67
C ASN A 142 -6.59 7.36 -11.13
N LEU A 143 -5.63 6.65 -10.52
CA LEU A 143 -5.37 5.22 -10.76
C LEU A 143 -6.23 4.31 -9.87
N ILE A 144 -6.74 4.86 -8.78
CA ILE A 144 -7.70 4.25 -7.87
C ILE A 144 -8.80 5.28 -7.55
N ASP A 145 -9.96 4.78 -7.19
CA ASP A 145 -11.14 5.61 -6.91
C ASP A 145 -11.22 5.99 -5.44
N VAL A 146 -10.77 5.11 -4.55
CA VAL A 146 -10.76 5.30 -3.10
C VAL A 146 -9.52 4.66 -2.49
N ALA A 147 -8.94 5.36 -1.52
CA ALA A 147 -7.86 4.81 -0.69
C ALA A 147 -8.37 4.58 0.74
N VAL A 148 -8.20 3.35 1.27
CA VAL A 148 -8.48 3.06 2.68
C VAL A 148 -7.15 2.83 3.40
N VAL A 149 -6.76 3.84 4.17
CA VAL A 149 -5.40 3.98 4.70
C VAL A 149 -5.38 4.37 6.18
N THR A 150 -4.22 4.26 6.80
CA THR A 150 -4.05 4.65 8.21
C THR A 150 -3.42 6.03 8.33
N SER A 151 -3.97 6.85 9.27
CA SER A 151 -3.35 8.11 9.67
C SER A 151 -2.14 7.88 10.61
N PRO A 152 -1.29 8.91 10.85
CA PRO A 152 -1.26 10.18 10.16
C PRO A 152 -0.61 10.09 8.78
N PHE A 153 -1.01 10.95 7.86
CA PHE A 153 -0.32 11.17 6.60
C PHE A 153 -0.15 12.68 6.36
N ALA A 154 0.99 13.05 5.76
CA ALA A 154 1.51 14.41 5.84
C ALA A 154 0.70 15.41 5.00
N ASP A 155 0.45 15.10 3.73
CA ASP A 155 -0.19 16.03 2.81
C ASP A 155 -1.64 15.63 2.55
N LYS A 156 -2.54 16.53 2.97
CA LYS A 156 -4.00 16.38 2.83
C LYS A 156 -4.58 17.24 1.70
N THR A 157 -3.75 17.97 0.97
CA THR A 157 -4.19 18.90 -0.07
C THR A 157 -4.90 18.15 -1.20
N GLY A 158 -6.09 18.62 -1.58
CA GLY A 158 -6.89 18.02 -2.65
C GLY A 158 -7.49 16.67 -2.31
N LEU A 159 -7.69 16.35 -1.01
CA LEU A 159 -8.25 15.09 -0.55
C LEU A 159 -9.51 15.33 0.29
N ASN A 160 -10.53 14.52 0.05
CA ASN A 160 -11.66 14.33 0.96
C ASN A 160 -11.34 13.17 1.89
N ILE A 161 -11.38 13.39 3.20
CA ILE A 161 -10.95 12.41 4.20
C ILE A 161 -12.12 12.10 5.14
N ASN A 162 -12.59 10.88 5.10
CA ASN A 162 -13.59 10.36 6.01
C ASN A 162 -12.93 9.43 7.03
N VAL A 163 -12.96 9.80 8.30
CA VAL A 163 -12.47 8.92 9.38
C VAL A 163 -13.50 7.80 9.58
N ILE A 164 -13.05 6.55 9.43
CA ILE A 164 -13.90 5.37 9.56
C ILE A 164 -13.81 4.84 10.99
N LYS A 165 -12.59 4.53 11.45
CA LYS A 165 -12.38 3.79 12.70
C LYS A 165 -11.12 4.23 13.43
N LYS A 166 -11.16 4.20 14.76
CA LYS A 166 -9.95 4.33 15.60
C LYS A 166 -9.15 3.02 15.58
N LEU A 167 -7.85 3.14 15.54
CA LEU A 167 -6.88 2.05 15.48
C LEU A 167 -5.92 2.17 16.66
N GLN A 168 -5.89 1.18 17.54
CA GLN A 168 -4.98 1.14 18.67
C GLN A 168 -3.83 0.20 18.38
N ASP A 169 -2.62 0.74 18.32
CA ASP A 169 -1.40 -0.05 18.29
C ASP A 169 -1.00 -0.45 19.72
N ILE A 170 -0.49 -1.65 19.88
CA ILE A 170 0.05 -2.20 21.13
C ILE A 170 1.47 -2.70 20.92
N VAL A 171 2.21 -2.80 22.00
CA VAL A 171 3.45 -3.54 22.09
C VAL A 171 3.11 -4.97 22.52
N ALA A 172 3.59 -5.97 21.80
CA ALA A 172 3.32 -7.36 22.12
C ALA A 172 4.58 -8.22 22.05
N ALA A 173 4.63 -9.25 22.91
CA ALA A 173 5.73 -10.17 23.02
C ALA A 173 5.22 -11.61 23.13
N GLY A 174 6.05 -12.55 22.71
CA GLY A 174 5.82 -13.98 22.90
C GLY A 174 6.25 -14.47 24.27
N ASN A 175 5.91 -15.73 24.60
CA ASN A 175 6.10 -16.31 25.93
C ASN A 175 7.59 -16.40 26.37
N GLY A 176 8.56 -16.32 25.46
CA GLY A 176 9.98 -16.18 25.81
C GLY A 176 10.32 -14.91 26.59
N PHE A 177 9.44 -13.89 26.51
CA PHE A 177 9.56 -12.63 27.25
C PHE A 177 8.58 -12.56 28.44
N SER A 178 8.06 -13.70 28.95
CA SER A 178 7.03 -13.78 30.00
C SER A 178 7.38 -13.01 31.28
N TYR A 179 8.65 -12.78 31.54
CA TYR A 179 9.12 -11.97 32.67
C TYR A 179 8.74 -10.46 32.55
N LEU A 180 8.20 -10.04 31.41
CA LEU A 180 7.65 -8.70 31.16
C LEU A 180 6.13 -8.63 31.33
N LYS A 181 5.43 -9.74 31.47
CA LYS A 181 3.96 -9.84 31.36
C LYS A 181 3.22 -8.92 32.33
N ASP A 182 3.69 -8.83 33.57
CA ASP A 182 3.02 -8.06 34.62
C ASP A 182 3.82 -6.79 34.99
N LYS A 183 4.77 -6.40 34.13
CA LYS A 183 5.60 -5.20 34.35
C LYS A 183 5.16 -4.10 33.42
N GLU A 184 5.24 -2.88 33.94
CA GLU A 184 5.16 -1.66 33.16
C GLU A 184 6.57 -1.13 32.90
N ILE A 185 6.99 -1.12 31.63
CA ILE A 185 8.34 -0.69 31.23
C ILE A 185 8.28 0.64 30.46
N SER A 186 9.33 1.45 30.55
CA SER A 186 9.43 2.67 29.76
C SER A 186 9.86 2.35 28.33
N LEU A 187 9.62 3.29 27.38
CA LEU A 187 10.19 3.17 26.02
C LEU A 187 11.72 3.12 26.05
N HIS A 188 12.38 3.76 27.04
CA HIS A 188 13.83 3.66 27.28
C HIS A 188 14.29 2.25 27.67
N GLU A 189 13.44 1.49 28.34
CA GLU A 189 13.70 0.09 28.65
C GLU A 189 13.37 -0.78 27.44
N LEU A 190 12.27 -0.49 26.74
CA LEU A 190 11.82 -1.26 25.57
C LEU A 190 12.88 -1.32 24.47
N VAL A 191 13.60 -0.23 24.19
CA VAL A 191 14.67 -0.20 23.17
C VAL A 191 15.88 -1.08 23.48
N LYS A 192 15.97 -1.66 24.69
CA LYS A 192 17.02 -2.59 25.06
C LYS A 192 16.73 -4.04 24.67
N TYR A 193 15.50 -4.32 24.25
CA TYR A 193 15.04 -5.63 23.77
C TYR A 193 15.13 -5.71 22.24
N PRO A 194 15.23 -6.91 21.67
CA PRO A 194 15.11 -7.08 20.22
C PRO A 194 13.76 -6.59 19.75
N LEU A 195 13.73 -5.66 18.81
CA LEU A 195 12.52 -5.06 18.28
C LEU A 195 12.25 -5.51 16.85
N ILE A 196 10.97 -5.77 16.56
CA ILE A 196 10.48 -6.11 15.23
C ILE A 196 9.58 -4.98 14.74
N CYS A 197 9.95 -4.33 13.64
CA CYS A 197 9.22 -3.21 13.08
C CYS A 197 9.02 -3.35 11.57
N LEU A 198 8.11 -2.56 11.03
CA LEU A 198 8.02 -2.34 9.58
C LEU A 198 9.15 -1.40 9.13
N LYS A 199 9.47 -1.43 7.82
CA LYS A 199 10.44 -0.51 7.20
C LYS A 199 9.98 0.95 7.31
N ASN A 200 10.93 1.86 7.29
CA ASN A 200 10.73 3.32 7.40
C ASN A 200 9.97 3.94 6.21
N THR A 201 9.72 3.19 5.15
CA THR A 201 8.85 3.60 4.04
C THR A 201 7.36 3.49 4.38
N THR A 202 6.98 2.88 5.51
CA THR A 202 5.59 2.70 5.92
C THR A 202 5.11 3.81 6.87
N THR A 203 3.84 4.19 6.74
CA THR A 203 3.19 5.16 7.65
C THR A 203 3.22 4.67 9.12
N THR A 204 3.05 3.37 9.36
CA THR A 204 3.12 2.79 10.71
C THR A 204 4.47 3.00 11.34
N ARG A 205 5.57 2.74 10.62
CA ARG A 205 6.91 2.95 11.15
C ARG A 205 7.19 4.44 11.38
N ASN A 206 6.86 5.31 10.45
CA ASN A 206 7.04 6.75 10.59
C ASN A 206 6.27 7.31 11.80
N TYR A 207 5.07 6.79 12.05
CA TYR A 207 4.28 7.11 13.23
C TYR A 207 4.99 6.69 14.53
N LEU A 208 5.51 5.46 14.61
CA LEU A 208 6.27 4.98 15.77
C LEU A 208 7.56 5.77 15.96
N ASP A 209 8.31 6.01 14.89
CA ASP A 209 9.54 6.83 14.94
C ASP A 209 9.25 8.23 15.49
N HIS A 210 8.10 8.82 15.14
CA HIS A 210 7.69 10.11 15.69
C HIS A 210 7.47 10.04 17.22
N ILE A 211 6.77 9.02 17.70
CA ILE A 211 6.54 8.83 19.15
C ILE A 211 7.88 8.65 19.88
N PHE A 212 8.76 7.79 19.39
CA PHE A 212 10.06 7.56 20.01
C PHE A 212 10.90 8.83 20.06
N ARG A 213 10.90 9.65 19.00
CA ARG A 213 11.60 10.94 18.96
C ARG A 213 11.06 11.94 19.98
N GLN A 214 9.74 11.96 20.24
CA GLN A 214 9.15 12.80 21.29
C GLN A 214 9.69 12.48 22.68
N HIS A 215 10.18 11.23 22.89
CA HIS A 215 10.85 10.80 24.12
C HIS A 215 12.37 10.79 24.02
N ASN A 216 12.96 11.50 23.03
CA ASN A 216 14.40 11.56 22.76
C ASN A 216 15.04 10.19 22.48
N LEU A 217 14.26 9.27 21.89
CA LEU A 217 14.71 7.93 21.52
C LEU A 217 14.75 7.76 20.01
N LEU A 218 15.63 6.87 19.54
CA LEU A 218 15.66 6.38 18.18
C LEU A 218 15.17 4.93 18.17
N LEU A 219 14.14 4.67 17.39
CA LEU A 219 13.64 3.30 17.18
C LEU A 219 14.58 2.58 16.20
N ARG A 220 15.38 1.65 16.73
CA ARG A 220 16.32 0.83 15.97
C ARG A 220 15.92 -0.63 16.08
N PRO A 221 15.11 -1.15 15.15
CA PRO A 221 14.70 -2.54 15.20
C PRO A 221 15.84 -3.47 14.82
N ASP A 222 15.85 -4.67 15.41
CA ASP A 222 16.74 -5.78 15.03
C ASP A 222 16.22 -6.49 13.79
N ILE A 223 14.88 -6.49 13.58
CA ILE A 223 14.24 -7.08 12.41
C ILE A 223 13.34 -6.02 11.76
N GLU A 224 13.60 -5.75 10.49
CA GLU A 224 12.76 -4.87 9.66
C GLU A 224 12.00 -5.67 8.59
N LEU A 225 10.69 -5.45 8.51
CA LEU A 225 9.78 -6.16 7.62
C LEU A 225 9.10 -5.22 6.64
N THR A 226 8.78 -5.73 5.45
CA THR A 226 7.99 -4.99 4.47
C THR A 226 6.50 -5.15 4.69
N SER A 227 6.06 -6.28 5.26
CA SER A 227 4.66 -6.64 5.48
C SER A 227 4.36 -6.88 6.95
N ILE A 228 3.22 -6.35 7.41
CA ILE A 228 2.73 -6.53 8.78
C ILE A 228 2.37 -7.99 9.08
N ASN A 229 2.08 -8.78 8.06
CA ASN A 229 1.72 -10.19 8.18
C ASN A 229 2.77 -11.04 8.89
N PHE A 230 4.04 -10.65 8.80
CA PHE A 230 5.16 -11.40 9.37
C PHE A 230 5.50 -11.00 10.81
N VAL A 231 4.97 -9.88 11.32
CA VAL A 231 5.27 -9.42 12.69
C VAL A 231 4.75 -10.43 13.71
N MET A 232 3.47 -10.82 13.62
CA MET A 232 2.85 -11.77 14.55
C MET A 232 3.58 -13.13 14.61
N PRO A 233 3.86 -13.83 13.49
CA PRO A 233 4.63 -15.07 13.52
C PRO A 233 5.99 -14.93 14.19
N MET A 234 6.71 -13.83 13.96
CA MET A 234 8.03 -13.62 14.58
C MET A 234 7.94 -13.36 16.07
N VAL A 235 6.96 -12.57 16.52
CA VAL A 235 6.70 -12.32 17.94
C VAL A 235 6.32 -13.64 18.66
N LYS A 236 5.44 -14.46 18.07
CA LYS A 236 5.07 -15.79 18.62
C LYS A 236 6.28 -16.71 18.77
N ASN A 237 7.24 -16.64 17.86
CA ASN A 237 8.47 -17.41 17.89
C ASN A 237 9.59 -16.77 18.73
N ASN A 238 9.28 -15.72 19.51
CA ASN A 238 10.19 -15.06 20.44
C ASN A 238 11.44 -14.43 19.80
N LEU A 239 11.33 -14.02 18.53
CA LEU A 239 12.43 -13.33 17.84
C LEU A 239 12.60 -11.86 18.27
N GLY A 240 11.59 -11.32 18.95
CA GLY A 240 11.61 -9.96 19.48
C GLY A 240 10.22 -9.49 19.90
N ILE A 241 10.16 -8.23 20.31
CA ILE A 241 8.95 -7.52 20.70
C ILE A 241 8.46 -6.70 19.50
N GLY A 242 7.18 -6.82 19.14
CA GLY A 242 6.61 -6.19 17.96
C GLY A 242 5.53 -5.16 18.28
N PHE A 243 5.30 -4.27 17.31
CA PHE A 243 4.20 -3.30 17.35
C PHE A 243 3.09 -3.79 16.39
N MET A 244 1.90 -3.97 16.92
CA MET A 244 0.76 -4.57 16.20
C MET A 244 -0.55 -3.90 16.60
N GLN A 245 -1.59 -4.07 15.78
CA GLN A 245 -2.93 -3.57 16.09
C GLN A 245 -3.61 -4.48 17.12
N TYR A 246 -4.21 -3.90 18.15
CA TYR A 246 -4.92 -4.66 19.18
C TYR A 246 -5.99 -5.58 18.57
N ALA A 247 -6.76 -5.08 17.61
CA ALA A 247 -7.84 -5.85 16.99
C ALA A 247 -7.36 -7.18 16.36
N THR A 248 -6.20 -7.17 15.69
CA THR A 248 -5.64 -8.36 15.04
C THR A 248 -4.90 -9.30 16.00
N THR A 249 -4.54 -8.81 17.20
CA THR A 249 -3.79 -9.57 18.20
C THR A 249 -4.67 -10.18 19.28
N LYS A 250 -5.91 -9.73 19.41
CA LYS A 250 -6.82 -10.12 20.51
C LYS A 250 -6.96 -11.64 20.65
N ALA A 251 -7.22 -12.35 19.56
CA ALA A 251 -7.38 -13.80 19.58
C ALA A 251 -6.11 -14.54 20.05
N GLU A 252 -4.94 -14.07 19.64
CA GLU A 252 -3.65 -14.68 20.03
C GLU A 252 -3.28 -14.37 21.49
N ILE A 253 -3.71 -13.23 22.02
CA ILE A 253 -3.57 -12.87 23.44
C ILE A 253 -4.51 -13.75 24.27
N GLU A 254 -5.77 -13.89 23.87
CA GLU A 254 -6.75 -14.75 24.55
C GLU A 254 -6.33 -16.24 24.55
N ALA A 255 -5.71 -16.68 23.47
CA ALA A 255 -5.15 -18.03 23.36
C ALA A 255 -3.84 -18.22 24.18
N GLY A 256 -3.28 -17.13 24.75
CA GLY A 256 -2.05 -17.18 25.54
C GLY A 256 -0.77 -17.37 24.72
N ASN A 257 -0.82 -17.20 23.39
CA ASN A 257 0.33 -17.37 22.51
C ASN A 257 1.29 -16.17 22.58
N ILE A 258 0.74 -14.99 22.83
CA ILE A 258 1.44 -13.72 23.02
C ILE A 258 0.79 -12.95 24.17
N PHE A 259 1.43 -11.89 24.63
CA PHE A 259 0.84 -10.99 25.61
C PHE A 259 1.17 -9.52 25.26
N ARG A 260 0.33 -8.61 25.75
CA ARG A 260 0.59 -7.17 25.65
C ARG A 260 1.68 -6.79 26.67
N VAL A 261 2.69 -6.10 26.19
CA VAL A 261 3.68 -5.43 27.05
C VAL A 261 3.14 -4.07 27.43
N ASN A 262 3.00 -3.81 28.75
CA ASN A 262 2.53 -2.52 29.23
C ASN A 262 3.68 -1.50 29.19
N THR A 263 3.43 -0.36 28.58
CA THR A 263 4.40 0.75 28.50
C THR A 263 3.91 1.94 29.32
N LYS A 264 4.84 2.60 30.02
CA LYS A 264 4.56 3.83 30.79
C LYS A 264 4.07 4.94 29.89
N GLU A 265 4.73 5.07 28.72
CA GLU A 265 4.33 6.01 27.68
C GLU A 265 3.23 5.40 26.81
N GLN A 266 2.18 6.17 26.61
CA GLN A 266 1.07 5.73 25.79
C GLN A 266 1.41 5.83 24.29
N ILE A 267 1.04 4.82 23.54
CA ILE A 267 1.00 4.90 22.06
C ILE A 267 -0.38 5.46 21.70
N PRO A 268 -0.47 6.71 21.20
CA PRO A 268 -1.77 7.31 20.89
C PRO A 268 -2.52 6.51 19.83
N PRO A 269 -3.86 6.54 19.78
CA PRO A 269 -4.61 5.89 18.75
C PRO A 269 -4.42 6.59 17.40
N ARG A 270 -4.44 5.82 16.32
CA ARG A 270 -4.51 6.31 14.93
C ARG A 270 -5.93 6.15 14.40
N SER A 271 -6.13 6.47 13.12
CA SER A 271 -7.41 6.26 12.46
C SER A 271 -7.23 5.50 11.14
N ILE A 272 -8.22 4.70 10.78
CA ILE A 272 -8.45 4.23 9.43
C ILE A 272 -9.33 5.27 8.75
N CYS A 273 -8.95 5.68 7.55
CA CYS A 273 -9.63 6.70 6.78
C CYS A 273 -9.95 6.19 5.37
N ALA A 274 -11.17 6.47 4.88
CA ALA A 274 -11.47 6.44 3.45
C ALA A 274 -11.15 7.81 2.87
N VAL A 275 -10.38 7.82 1.79
CA VAL A 275 -9.88 9.04 1.15
C VAL A 275 -10.22 9.00 -0.32
N THR A 276 -10.75 10.11 -0.85
CA THR A 276 -10.97 10.35 -2.29
C THR A 276 -10.27 11.64 -2.72
N ALA A 277 -10.00 11.77 -4.02
CA ALA A 277 -9.44 13.00 -4.56
C ALA A 277 -10.57 14.04 -4.76
N SER A 278 -10.42 15.25 -4.21
CA SER A 278 -11.45 16.28 -4.29
C SER A 278 -11.62 16.89 -5.68
N GLN A 279 -10.65 16.69 -6.57
CA GLN A 279 -10.65 17.21 -7.93
C GLN A 279 -11.46 16.36 -8.92
N TYR A 280 -11.89 15.17 -8.51
CA TYR A 280 -12.69 14.26 -9.32
C TYR A 280 -14.05 14.03 -8.67
N GLU A 281 -15.07 13.88 -9.49
CA GLU A 281 -16.37 13.44 -9.03
C GLU A 281 -16.27 11.97 -8.61
N THR A 282 -16.82 11.63 -7.44
CA THR A 282 -16.83 10.27 -6.94
C THR A 282 -17.94 9.49 -7.65
N PRO A 283 -17.63 8.43 -8.43
CA PRO A 283 -18.65 7.64 -9.10
C PRO A 283 -19.62 7.00 -8.11
N GLU A 284 -20.87 6.83 -8.51
CA GLU A 284 -21.93 6.32 -7.64
C GLU A 284 -21.61 4.96 -6.98
N PRO A 285 -21.02 3.96 -7.67
CA PRO A 285 -20.61 2.70 -7.02
C PRO A 285 -19.53 2.88 -5.95
N VAL A 286 -18.63 3.85 -6.15
CA VAL A 286 -17.59 4.21 -5.18
C VAL A 286 -18.20 4.88 -3.96
N GLN A 287 -19.14 5.80 -4.17
CA GLN A 287 -19.85 6.46 -3.07
C GLN A 287 -20.64 5.44 -2.23
N ARG A 288 -21.37 4.51 -2.86
CA ARG A 288 -22.02 3.40 -2.16
C ARG A 288 -21.05 2.57 -1.31
N PHE A 289 -19.87 2.29 -1.86
CA PHE A 289 -18.83 1.56 -1.11
C PHE A 289 -18.38 2.37 0.12
N ILE A 290 -18.09 3.66 -0.05
CA ILE A 290 -17.69 4.54 1.07
C ILE A 290 -18.79 4.61 2.13
N ASP A 291 -20.04 4.78 1.73
CA ASP A 291 -21.19 4.84 2.64
C ASP A 291 -21.30 3.54 3.47
N SER A 292 -21.11 2.38 2.82
CA SER A 292 -21.10 1.09 3.52
C SER A 292 -20.00 0.94 4.56
N LEU A 293 -18.85 1.66 4.37
CA LEU A 293 -17.79 1.70 5.36
C LEU A 293 -18.12 2.57 6.57
N LEU A 294 -18.97 3.61 6.40
CA LEU A 294 -19.31 4.60 7.42
C LEU A 294 -20.54 4.21 8.27
N GLU A 295 -21.56 3.59 7.66
CA GLU A 295 -22.87 3.36 8.29
C GLU A 295 -22.83 2.43 9.51
N LYS A 296 -21.93 1.46 9.56
CA LYS A 296 -21.92 0.39 10.59
C LYS A 296 -21.09 0.71 11.84
N GLU A 297 -20.38 1.83 11.89
CA GLU A 297 -19.73 2.26 13.15
C GLU A 297 -20.63 3.11 14.06
N SER A 298 -21.72 3.63 13.52
CA SER A 298 -22.73 4.37 14.31
C SER A 298 -23.53 3.47 15.29
N VAL A 299 -23.37 2.13 15.19
CA VAL A 299 -24.15 1.15 15.99
C VAL A 299 -23.37 0.59 17.19
N ASN A 300 -22.05 0.90 17.32
CA ASN A 300 -21.17 0.37 18.37
C ASN A 300 -20.53 1.46 19.25
N ILE A 301 -21.28 2.51 19.60
CA ILE A 301 -20.92 3.50 20.66
C ILE A 301 -21.76 3.25 21.89
#